data_56e6c5cb1cdd706bfc5aa1965d3eb520
#
_entry.id   56e6c5cb1cdd706bfc5aa1965d3eb520
#
_cell.length_a   1.000
_cell.length_b   1.000
_cell.length_c   1.000
_cell.angle_alpha   90.00
_cell.angle_beta   90.00
_cell.angle_gamma   90.00
#
_symmetry.space_group_name_H-M   'P 1'
#
loop_
_entity.id
_entity.type
_entity.pdbx_description
1 polymer ?
#
loop_
_entity_poly.entity_id
_entity_poly.type
_entity_poly.pdbx_seq_one_letter_code
_entity_poly.pdbx_strand_id
1 'polypeptide(L)'
;LGCFAAQVTALPLSMRYGELHCNKILDTISPDAVITDENSQFTVGTLPGSTYAAPQAHPAIIMCTSGTTGSPKGVMLSENNIICNVEDIADYFNIGPEDYLLIARPLYHCAVLTGEFLTALIKGCKIRFYSEGFNPYKLSELISRHKITALCGTPTLFEMMARLKHAPYGNTLARICI
;
A
#
# COMPACT_ATOMS: atom_id res chain seq x y z
N LEU A 1 -4.78 -8.62 -5.26
CA LEU A 1 -5.28 -8.78 -6.64
C LEU A 1 -6.24 -9.96 -6.74
N GLY A 2 -5.90 -11.13 -6.15
CA GLY A 2 -6.80 -12.30 -6.15
C GLY A 2 -8.19 -11.99 -5.59
N CYS A 3 -8.29 -11.19 -4.53
CA CYS A 3 -9.57 -10.79 -3.97
C CYS A 3 -10.42 -9.99 -4.96
N PHE A 4 -9.81 -9.05 -5.71
CA PHE A 4 -10.51 -8.32 -6.77
C PHE A 4 -11.03 -9.26 -7.87
N ALA A 5 -10.19 -10.17 -8.35
CA ALA A 5 -10.59 -11.14 -9.37
C ALA A 5 -11.71 -12.09 -8.90
N ALA A 6 -11.73 -12.39 -7.61
CA ALA A 6 -12.75 -13.24 -6.99
C ALA A 6 -13.98 -12.45 -6.48
N GLN A 7 -14.00 -11.13 -6.65
CA GLN A 7 -15.04 -10.24 -6.11
C GLN A 7 -15.21 -10.37 -4.58
N VAL A 8 -14.11 -10.58 -3.87
CA VAL A 8 -14.06 -10.70 -2.41
C VAL A 8 -13.46 -9.43 -1.84
N THR A 9 -14.11 -8.88 -0.81
CA THR A 9 -13.60 -7.72 -0.08
C THR A 9 -12.28 -8.04 0.61
N ALA A 10 -11.24 -7.24 0.31
CA ALA A 10 -9.93 -7.39 0.92
C ALA A 10 -9.79 -6.49 2.16
N LEU A 11 -9.23 -7.03 3.24
CA LEU A 11 -8.85 -6.29 4.46
C LEU A 11 -7.33 -6.44 4.65
N PRO A 12 -6.51 -5.53 4.11
CA PRO A 12 -5.06 -5.58 4.30
C PRO A 12 -4.69 -5.31 5.76
N LEU A 13 -4.01 -6.25 6.40
CA LEU A 13 -3.51 -6.13 7.76
C LEU A 13 -1.99 -6.27 7.79
N SER A 14 -1.38 -5.71 8.81
CA SER A 14 0.04 -5.85 9.07
C SER A 14 0.28 -6.47 10.42
N MET A 15 1.07 -7.53 10.45
CA MET A 15 1.55 -8.11 11.72
C MET A 15 2.41 -7.15 12.54
N ARG A 16 2.93 -6.08 11.93
CA ARG A 16 3.66 -5.01 12.63
C ARG A 16 2.79 -4.16 13.55
N TYR A 17 1.47 -4.23 13.40
CA TYR A 17 0.54 -3.56 14.32
C TYR A 17 0.53 -4.17 15.72
N GLY A 18 1.08 -5.38 15.90
CA GLY A 18 1.01 -6.16 17.12
C GLY A 18 -0.33 -6.90 17.24
N GLU A 19 -0.29 -8.01 17.94
CA GLU A 19 -1.41 -8.95 18.06
C GLU A 19 -2.68 -8.30 18.63
N LEU A 20 -2.53 -7.52 19.69
CA LEU A 20 -3.67 -6.83 20.34
C LEU A 20 -4.42 -5.90 19.38
N HIS A 21 -3.69 -5.18 18.53
CA HIS A 21 -4.31 -4.26 17.58
C HIS A 21 -4.95 -5.01 16.41
N CYS A 22 -4.30 -6.05 15.91
CA CYS A 22 -4.87 -6.93 14.89
C CYS A 22 -6.18 -7.57 15.37
N ASN A 23 -6.20 -8.11 16.60
CA ASN A 23 -7.40 -8.71 17.18
C ASN A 23 -8.55 -7.69 17.29
N LYS A 24 -8.28 -6.46 17.73
CA LYS A 24 -9.29 -5.40 17.74
C LYS A 24 -9.87 -5.10 16.35
N ILE A 25 -9.05 -5.12 15.31
CA ILE A 25 -9.51 -4.93 13.94
C ILE A 25 -10.38 -6.12 13.51
N LEU A 26 -9.94 -7.34 13.76
CA LEU A 26 -10.68 -8.55 13.43
C LEU A 26 -12.03 -8.60 14.16
N ASP A 27 -12.08 -8.26 15.44
CA ASP A 27 -13.31 -8.17 16.23
C ASP A 27 -14.26 -7.09 15.69
N THR A 28 -13.71 -5.96 15.22
CA THR A 28 -14.53 -4.84 14.72
C THR A 28 -15.09 -5.11 13.33
N ILE A 29 -14.29 -5.70 12.44
CA ILE A 29 -14.65 -5.91 11.04
C ILE A 29 -15.29 -7.27 10.83
N SER A 30 -14.94 -8.26 11.67
CA SER A 30 -15.44 -9.65 11.63
C SER A 30 -15.34 -10.26 10.22
N PRO A 31 -14.14 -10.40 9.65
CA PRO A 31 -13.98 -11.00 8.34
C PRO A 31 -14.30 -12.51 8.36
N ASP A 32 -14.72 -13.05 7.22
CA ASP A 32 -15.09 -14.49 7.11
C ASP A 32 -13.85 -15.40 7.06
N ALA A 33 -12.72 -14.88 6.59
CA ALA A 33 -11.49 -15.65 6.48
C ALA A 33 -10.24 -14.77 6.67
N VAL A 34 -9.15 -15.40 7.09
CA VAL A 34 -7.82 -14.80 7.18
C VAL A 34 -6.86 -15.58 6.30
N ILE A 35 -6.10 -14.86 5.49
CA ILE A 35 -4.99 -15.42 4.71
C ILE A 35 -3.70 -15.00 5.41
N THR A 36 -2.91 -15.96 5.82
CA THR A 36 -1.58 -15.74 6.41
C THR A 36 -0.49 -16.32 5.53
N ASP A 37 0.68 -15.69 5.55
CA ASP A 37 1.90 -16.19 4.92
C ASP A 37 2.90 -16.59 6.00
N GLU A 38 3.19 -17.87 6.07
CA GLU A 38 4.23 -18.43 6.94
C GLU A 38 5.26 -19.15 6.06
N ASN A 39 6.49 -18.62 6.04
CA ASN A 39 7.60 -19.19 5.27
C ASN A 39 7.29 -19.37 3.76
N SER A 40 6.61 -18.38 3.15
CA SER A 40 6.16 -18.43 1.75
C SER A 40 5.10 -19.50 1.47
N GLN A 41 4.41 -19.96 2.49
CA GLN A 41 3.23 -20.80 2.36
C GLN A 41 1.99 -20.02 2.81
N PHE A 42 1.03 -19.90 1.90
CA PHE A 42 -0.24 -19.25 2.20
C PHE A 42 -1.19 -20.26 2.85
N THR A 43 -1.72 -19.91 4.01
CA THR A 43 -2.77 -20.64 4.67
C THR A 43 -4.05 -19.82 4.72
N VAL A 44 -5.19 -20.46 4.54
CA VAL A 44 -6.51 -19.84 4.62
C VAL A 44 -7.23 -20.41 5.84
N GLY A 45 -7.42 -19.59 6.85
CA GLY A 45 -8.24 -19.93 8.02
C GLY A 45 -9.63 -19.32 7.88
N THR A 46 -10.67 -20.11 8.09
CA THR A 46 -12.04 -19.60 8.22
C THR A 46 -12.26 -19.08 9.64
N LEU A 47 -12.90 -17.93 9.75
CA LEU A 47 -13.32 -17.36 11.02
C LEU A 47 -14.82 -17.65 11.25
N PRO A 48 -15.30 -17.62 12.50
CA PRO A 48 -16.74 -17.72 12.77
C PRO A 48 -17.45 -16.63 11.96
N GLY A 49 -18.45 -17.04 11.18
CA GLY A 49 -19.12 -16.18 10.21
C GLY A 49 -19.57 -14.85 10.82
N SER A 50 -19.41 -13.80 10.06
CA SER A 50 -19.86 -12.46 10.42
C SER A 50 -21.37 -12.45 10.67
N THR A 51 -21.78 -11.93 11.82
CA THR A 51 -23.20 -11.64 12.11
C THR A 51 -23.65 -10.32 11.49
N TYR A 52 -22.73 -9.61 10.84
CA TYR A 52 -23.06 -8.38 10.13
C TYR A 52 -23.81 -8.69 8.84
N ALA A 53 -25.00 -8.12 8.72
CA ALA A 53 -25.68 -8.04 7.43
C ALA A 53 -24.73 -7.34 6.45
N ALA A 54 -24.40 -8.00 5.34
CA ALA A 54 -23.55 -7.40 4.32
C ALA A 54 -24.12 -6.02 3.94
N PRO A 55 -23.29 -4.96 3.94
CA PRO A 55 -23.75 -3.67 3.46
C PRO A 55 -24.27 -3.82 2.03
N GLN A 56 -25.29 -3.06 1.64
CA GLN A 56 -25.88 -3.10 0.29
C GLN A 56 -24.86 -2.85 -0.84
N ALA A 57 -23.68 -2.29 -0.50
CA ALA A 57 -22.56 -2.12 -1.39
C ALA A 57 -21.41 -3.06 -0.94
N HIS A 58 -20.97 -3.95 -1.81
CA HIS A 58 -19.78 -4.77 -1.57
C HIS A 58 -18.53 -3.90 -1.77
N PRO A 59 -17.81 -3.50 -0.70
CA PRO A 59 -16.56 -2.78 -0.87
C PRO A 59 -15.49 -3.70 -1.48
N ALA A 60 -14.64 -3.13 -2.32
CA ALA A 60 -13.49 -3.87 -2.85
C ALA A 60 -12.39 -4.03 -1.79
N ILE A 61 -12.19 -2.98 -0.98
CA ILE A 61 -11.20 -2.97 0.11
C ILE A 61 -11.83 -2.30 1.35
N ILE A 62 -11.48 -2.83 2.53
CA ILE A 62 -11.67 -2.13 3.80
C ILE A 62 -10.30 -1.72 4.33
N MET A 63 -10.08 -0.42 4.53
CA MET A 63 -8.84 0.10 5.10
C MET A 63 -9.08 0.55 6.55
N CYS A 64 -8.24 0.09 7.47
CA CYS A 64 -8.37 0.45 8.87
C CYS A 64 -7.65 1.76 9.19
N THR A 65 -8.32 2.61 9.96
CA THR A 65 -7.75 3.81 10.55
C THR A 65 -7.62 3.65 12.06
N SER A 66 -6.64 4.33 12.65
CA SER A 66 -6.36 4.24 14.09
C SER A 66 -7.48 4.79 15.01
N GLY A 67 -8.48 5.45 14.44
CA GLY A 67 -9.60 6.04 15.18
C GLY A 67 -9.17 6.97 16.33
N THR A 68 -9.66 8.18 16.37
CA THR A 68 -9.38 9.15 17.47
C THR A 68 -9.95 8.69 18.82
N THR A 69 -10.87 7.74 18.82
CA THR A 69 -11.55 7.18 20.00
C THR A 69 -10.89 5.90 20.54
N GLY A 70 -9.74 5.50 19.97
CA GLY A 70 -9.01 4.27 20.39
C GLY A 70 -9.54 2.97 19.81
N SER A 71 -10.71 2.98 19.13
CA SER A 71 -11.22 1.83 18.40
C SER A 71 -10.91 1.97 16.90
N PRO A 72 -10.40 0.93 16.23
CA PRO A 72 -10.17 0.98 14.80
C PRO A 72 -11.49 1.16 14.03
N LYS A 73 -11.44 1.91 12.94
CA LYS A 73 -12.58 2.09 12.04
C LYS A 73 -12.21 1.54 10.67
N GLY A 74 -13.13 0.77 10.07
CA GLY A 74 -12.99 0.27 8.70
C GLY A 74 -13.60 1.29 7.71
N VAL A 75 -12.76 1.80 6.82
CA VAL A 75 -13.20 2.64 5.70
C VAL A 75 -13.43 1.75 4.50
N MET A 76 -14.65 1.68 4.01
CA MET A 76 -15.04 0.89 2.86
C MET A 76 -14.74 1.65 1.56
N LEU A 77 -13.96 1.05 0.69
CA LEU A 77 -13.61 1.59 -0.62
C LEU A 77 -14.24 0.71 -1.71
N SER A 78 -15.04 1.32 -2.56
CA SER A 78 -15.56 0.66 -3.76
C SER A 78 -14.47 0.56 -4.85
N GLU A 79 -14.66 -0.29 -5.85
CA GLU A 79 -13.80 -0.33 -7.03
C GLU A 79 -13.72 1.04 -7.70
N ASN A 80 -14.85 1.73 -7.83
CA ASN A 80 -14.90 3.06 -8.44
C ASN A 80 -14.07 4.10 -7.65
N ASN A 81 -14.11 4.07 -6.31
CA ASN A 81 -13.25 4.96 -5.50
C ASN A 81 -11.76 4.70 -5.78
N ILE A 82 -11.38 3.43 -5.94
CA ILE A 82 -10.01 3.05 -6.21
C ILE A 82 -9.59 3.49 -7.62
N ILE A 83 -10.41 3.21 -8.63
CA ILE A 83 -10.11 3.56 -10.02
C ILE A 83 -9.99 5.07 -10.19
N CYS A 84 -10.97 5.85 -9.73
CA CYS A 84 -10.90 7.32 -9.82
C CYS A 84 -9.65 7.87 -9.12
N ASN A 85 -9.34 7.37 -7.92
CA ASN A 85 -8.15 7.82 -7.19
C ASN A 85 -6.85 7.47 -7.93
N VAL A 86 -6.76 6.28 -8.54
CA VAL A 86 -5.61 5.86 -9.33
C VAL A 86 -5.44 6.74 -10.57
N GLU A 87 -6.52 7.03 -11.27
CA GLU A 87 -6.50 7.89 -12.45
C GLU A 87 -6.06 9.32 -12.11
N ASP A 88 -6.66 9.92 -11.08
CA ASP A 88 -6.32 11.25 -10.60
C ASP A 88 -4.84 11.36 -10.18
N ILE A 89 -4.32 10.34 -9.46
CA ILE A 89 -2.92 10.31 -9.04
C ILE A 89 -1.99 10.16 -10.24
N ALA A 90 -2.32 9.26 -11.16
CA ALA A 90 -1.51 9.05 -12.36
C ALA A 90 -1.43 10.30 -13.22
N ASP A 91 -2.54 11.00 -13.38
CA ASP A 91 -2.62 12.24 -14.16
C ASP A 91 -1.87 13.37 -13.45
N TYR A 92 -2.09 13.54 -12.13
CA TYR A 92 -1.44 14.59 -11.34
C TYR A 92 0.09 14.47 -11.35
N PHE A 93 0.60 13.26 -11.16
CA PHE A 93 2.05 13.02 -11.16
C PHE A 93 2.60 12.64 -12.55
N ASN A 94 1.77 12.61 -13.58
CA ASN A 94 2.12 12.18 -14.94
C ASN A 94 2.85 10.82 -14.94
N ILE A 95 2.26 9.83 -14.28
CA ILE A 95 2.79 8.46 -14.19
C ILE A 95 2.31 7.65 -15.39
N GLY A 96 3.23 6.98 -16.06
CA GLY A 96 2.95 6.17 -17.25
C GLY A 96 3.80 4.91 -17.36
N PRO A 97 3.60 4.12 -18.43
CA PRO A 97 4.21 2.80 -18.59
C PRO A 97 5.74 2.79 -18.65
N GLU A 98 6.35 3.95 -18.96
CA GLU A 98 7.81 4.11 -18.98
C GLU A 98 8.41 4.29 -17.58
N ASP A 99 7.56 4.50 -16.58
CA ASP A 99 8.03 4.74 -15.23
C ASP A 99 8.44 3.46 -14.51
N TYR A 100 9.42 3.64 -13.63
CA TYR A 100 9.86 2.62 -12.71
C TYR A 100 9.71 3.14 -11.28
N LEU A 101 8.70 2.64 -10.58
CA LEU A 101 8.38 3.06 -9.22
C LEU A 101 9.15 2.25 -8.19
N LEU A 102 9.70 2.94 -7.18
CA LEU A 102 10.25 2.33 -5.98
C LEU A 102 9.24 2.46 -4.84
N ILE A 103 8.67 1.34 -4.40
CA ILE A 103 7.76 1.28 -3.26
C ILE A 103 8.57 0.92 -2.01
N ALA A 104 8.77 1.92 -1.16
CA ALA A 104 9.60 1.81 0.06
C ALA A 104 8.76 1.82 1.35
N ARG A 105 7.45 1.94 1.23
CA ARG A 105 6.50 1.98 2.34
C ARG A 105 5.60 0.74 2.32
N PRO A 106 5.04 0.34 3.47
CA PRO A 106 4.22 -0.86 3.53
C PRO A 106 2.89 -0.74 2.77
N LEU A 107 2.50 -1.80 2.06
CA LEU A 107 1.28 -1.85 1.24
C LEU A 107 -0.03 -1.78 2.03
N TYR A 108 -0.01 -2.02 3.33
CA TYR A 108 -1.23 -1.89 4.15
C TYR A 108 -1.65 -0.44 4.41
N HIS A 109 -0.84 0.55 4.04
CA HIS A 109 -1.25 1.95 4.05
C HIS A 109 -2.00 2.30 2.77
N CYS A 110 -3.16 2.95 2.90
CA CYS A 110 -4.02 3.32 1.78
C CYS A 110 -3.25 4.06 0.68
N ALA A 111 -2.50 5.11 1.04
CA ALA A 111 -1.71 5.89 0.10
C ALA A 111 -0.68 5.06 -0.68
N VAL A 112 -0.14 4.00 -0.08
CA VAL A 112 0.81 3.10 -0.75
C VAL A 112 0.08 2.10 -1.63
N LEU A 113 -1.00 1.51 -1.12
CA LEU A 113 -1.77 0.51 -1.86
C LEU A 113 -2.41 1.14 -3.10
N THR A 114 -3.15 2.23 -2.95
CA THR A 114 -3.85 2.86 -4.08
C THR A 114 -2.95 3.80 -4.86
N GLY A 115 -2.21 4.68 -4.17
CA GLY A 115 -1.43 5.75 -4.80
C GLY A 115 -0.10 5.32 -5.41
N GLU A 116 0.46 4.20 -4.97
CA GLU A 116 1.72 3.69 -5.53
C GLU A 116 1.51 2.38 -6.27
N PHE A 117 1.09 1.33 -5.56
CA PHE A 117 1.06 -0.03 -6.11
C PHE A 117 -0.01 -0.21 -7.19
N LEU A 118 -1.28 0.12 -6.90
CA LEU A 118 -2.36 -0.05 -7.87
C LEU A 118 -2.21 0.95 -9.04
N THR A 119 -1.76 2.17 -8.76
CA THR A 119 -1.44 3.15 -9.82
C THR A 119 -0.37 2.61 -10.76
N ALA A 120 0.75 2.13 -10.24
CA ALA A 120 1.81 1.58 -11.05
C ALA A 120 1.35 0.35 -11.85
N LEU A 121 0.55 -0.52 -11.24
CA LEU A 121 0.04 -1.73 -11.87
C LEU A 121 -0.93 -1.42 -13.02
N ILE A 122 -1.90 -0.53 -12.79
CA ILE A 122 -2.91 -0.15 -13.79
C ILE A 122 -2.29 0.61 -14.96
N LYS A 123 -1.29 1.47 -14.67
CA LYS A 123 -0.58 2.23 -15.72
C LYS A 123 0.54 1.42 -16.42
N GLY A 124 0.75 0.16 -16.03
CA GLY A 124 1.75 -0.72 -16.65
C GLY A 124 3.20 -0.37 -16.34
N CYS A 125 3.44 0.30 -15.22
CA CYS A 125 4.77 0.70 -14.79
C CYS A 125 5.59 -0.50 -14.29
N LYS A 126 6.91 -0.36 -14.30
CA LYS A 126 7.79 -1.26 -13.56
C LYS A 126 7.70 -0.94 -12.07
N ILE A 127 7.74 -1.98 -11.22
CA ILE A 127 7.66 -1.82 -9.77
C ILE A 127 8.85 -2.53 -9.12
N ARG A 128 9.47 -1.85 -8.16
CA ARG A 128 10.46 -2.42 -7.25
C ARG A 128 10.02 -2.20 -5.82
N PHE A 129 10.00 -3.28 -5.04
CA PHE A 129 9.76 -3.21 -3.61
C PHE A 129 11.08 -3.11 -2.85
N TYR A 130 11.06 -2.33 -1.78
CA TYR A 130 12.14 -2.24 -0.80
C TYR A 130 11.59 -2.53 0.60
N SER A 131 12.06 -3.59 1.23
CA SER A 131 11.54 -4.08 2.51
C SER A 131 12.54 -4.05 3.67
N GLU A 132 13.78 -3.59 3.43
CA GLU A 132 14.87 -3.65 4.41
C GLU A 132 14.80 -2.56 5.50
N GLY A 133 13.64 -1.89 5.66
CA GLY A 133 13.46 -0.80 6.61
C GLY A 133 13.91 0.56 6.06
N PHE A 134 13.75 1.59 6.87
CA PHE A 134 14.01 2.96 6.45
C PHE A 134 15.51 3.26 6.42
N ASN A 135 16.09 3.32 5.22
CA ASN A 135 17.49 3.66 5.01
C ASN A 135 17.68 4.55 3.77
N PRO A 136 17.82 5.89 3.95
CA PRO A 136 17.97 6.84 2.84
C PRO A 136 19.15 6.56 1.91
N TYR A 137 20.27 6.06 2.45
CA TYR A 137 21.46 5.72 1.64
C TYR A 137 21.16 4.57 0.68
N LYS A 138 20.56 3.49 1.19
CA LYS A 138 20.19 2.34 0.37
C LYS A 138 19.12 2.70 -0.67
N LEU A 139 18.15 3.53 -0.31
CA LEU A 139 17.16 4.04 -1.26
C LEU A 139 17.83 4.84 -2.38
N SER A 140 18.75 5.75 -2.04
CA SER A 140 19.51 6.53 -3.01
C SER A 140 20.33 5.64 -3.95
N GLU A 141 21.00 4.62 -3.41
CA GLU A 141 21.75 3.63 -4.19
C GLU A 141 20.83 2.86 -5.15
N LEU A 142 19.68 2.38 -4.66
CA LEU A 142 18.72 1.64 -5.48
C LEU A 142 18.15 2.50 -6.61
N ILE A 143 17.82 3.76 -6.33
CA ILE A 143 17.32 4.70 -7.33
C ILE A 143 18.33 4.81 -8.48
N SER A 144 19.58 5.09 -8.17
CA SER A 144 20.64 5.22 -9.16
C SER A 144 20.90 3.91 -9.92
N ARG A 145 21.10 2.81 -9.18
CA ARG A 145 21.45 1.51 -9.73
C ARG A 145 20.38 0.94 -10.66
N HIS A 146 19.10 1.12 -10.32
CA HIS A 146 17.98 0.59 -11.09
C HIS A 146 17.32 1.60 -11.99
N LYS A 147 17.83 2.84 -12.02
CA LYS A 147 17.25 3.93 -12.81
C LYS A 147 15.77 4.15 -12.49
N ILE A 148 15.46 4.19 -11.19
CA ILE A 148 14.12 4.48 -10.70
C ILE A 148 13.72 5.89 -11.14
N THR A 149 12.51 6.03 -11.67
CA THR A 149 12.01 7.31 -12.17
C THR A 149 11.03 7.98 -11.22
N ALA A 150 10.34 7.21 -10.36
CA ALA A 150 9.36 7.75 -9.43
C ALA A 150 9.53 7.14 -8.03
N LEU A 151 9.42 8.00 -7.02
CA LEU A 151 9.44 7.66 -5.61
C LEU A 151 8.37 8.46 -4.88
N CYS A 152 7.47 7.77 -4.18
CA CYS A 152 6.54 8.40 -3.26
C CYS A 152 7.07 8.28 -1.83
N GLY A 153 6.95 9.34 -1.07
CA GLY A 153 7.47 9.35 0.29
C GLY A 153 6.88 10.46 1.16
N THR A 154 7.33 10.50 2.39
CA THR A 154 7.01 11.60 3.30
C THR A 154 8.02 12.73 3.15
N PRO A 155 7.68 13.97 3.51
CA PRO A 155 8.64 15.08 3.52
C PRO A 155 9.92 14.75 4.31
N THR A 156 9.78 14.04 5.44
CA THR A 156 10.93 13.60 6.26
C THR A 156 11.88 12.69 5.48
N LEU A 157 11.37 11.76 4.66
CA LEU A 157 12.21 10.91 3.83
C LEU A 157 13.04 11.74 2.86
N PHE A 158 12.41 12.65 2.14
CA PHE A 158 13.08 13.48 1.15
C PHE A 158 14.06 14.46 1.78
N GLU A 159 13.73 15.00 2.95
CA GLU A 159 14.67 15.85 3.73
C GLU A 159 15.93 15.07 4.12
N MET A 160 15.77 13.83 4.60
CA MET A 160 16.92 12.98 4.95
C MET A 160 17.74 12.60 3.71
N MET A 161 17.09 12.30 2.59
CA MET A 161 17.78 12.03 1.33
C MET A 161 18.54 13.26 0.82
N ALA A 162 17.95 14.45 0.91
CA ALA A 162 18.58 15.71 0.47
C ALA A 162 19.84 16.05 1.29
N ARG A 163 19.96 15.58 2.52
CA ARG A 163 21.14 15.78 3.38
C ARG A 163 22.31 14.83 3.04
N LEU A 164 22.12 13.87 2.15
CA LEU A 164 23.20 12.97 1.73
C LEU A 164 24.23 13.72 0.88
N LYS A 165 25.50 13.77 1.33
CA LYS A 165 26.59 14.51 0.69
C LYS A 165 26.92 14.07 -0.75
N HIS A 166 26.57 12.83 -1.10
CA HIS A 166 26.78 12.24 -2.42
C HIS A 166 25.54 11.43 -2.81
N ALA A 167 24.48 12.13 -3.15
CA ALA A 167 23.24 11.48 -3.54
C ALA A 167 23.25 11.19 -5.06
N PRO A 168 23.45 9.94 -5.49
CA PRO A 168 23.61 9.60 -6.91
C PRO A 168 22.30 9.63 -7.71
N TYR A 169 21.17 9.94 -7.07
CA TYR A 169 19.84 9.86 -7.71
C TYR A 169 19.46 11.06 -8.57
N GLY A 170 20.24 12.15 -8.58
CA GLY A 170 19.86 13.43 -9.17
C GLY A 170 19.53 13.44 -10.66
N ASN A 171 19.94 12.41 -11.41
CA ASN A 171 19.72 12.34 -12.85
C ASN A 171 18.71 11.26 -13.28
N THR A 172 18.16 10.48 -12.36
CA THR A 172 17.26 9.37 -12.69
C THR A 172 15.87 9.55 -12.13
N LEU A 173 15.75 10.16 -10.95
CA LEU A 173 14.47 10.38 -10.31
C LEU A 173 13.75 11.57 -10.96
N ALA A 174 12.78 11.26 -11.80
CA ALA A 174 12.01 12.26 -12.54
C ALA A 174 10.80 12.79 -11.76
N ARG A 175 10.27 12.00 -10.81
CA ARG A 175 9.06 12.31 -10.05
C ARG A 175 9.23 12.04 -8.57
N ILE A 176 8.90 13.02 -7.76
CA ILE A 176 8.83 12.94 -6.30
C ILE A 176 7.39 13.23 -5.92
N CYS A 177 6.74 12.23 -5.32
CA CYS A 177 5.35 12.32 -4.88
C CYS A 177 5.30 12.42 -3.35
N ILE A 178 4.77 13.50 -2.81
CA ILE A 178 4.67 13.77 -1.36
C ILE A 178 3.22 13.73 -0.92
#